data_1f6c69cb8199e77fcb93c993348585bd
#
_entry.id   1f6c69cb8199e77fcb93c993348585bd
#
_cell.length_a   1.000
_cell.length_b   1.000
_cell.length_c   1.000
_cell.angle_alpha   90.00
_cell.angle_beta   90.00
_cell.angle_gamma   90.00
#
_symmetry.space_group_name_H-M   'P 1'
#
loop_
_entity.id
_entity.type
_entity.pdbx_description
1 polymer ?
#
loop_
_entity_poly.entity_id
_entity_poly.type
_entity_poly.pdbx_seq_one_letter_code
_entity_poly.pdbx_strand_id
1 'polypeptide(L)'
;MDLTEEQERLLREVAEENERKAQASKRKDRTALLADIVRAQQKKGFRGDRKIRWRLDADADRAREIAADLLMRGLAYVIGPSVQWLPEYDDVAAWLADNQGKGLMCIGDCGRGKTVITRDILPLLFEKTIRVSFGDGTVGHPIYNYFLAKEMKSRWTEIERSKVVCIDDVGTEAIAKVYGETHNYFSELVDLCNDRDKLLICSTNLRRVELFGGTDDDTDSPTYGQTFPQRYDQRIFSRLYGNTVRVYFEGEDLRIKQ
;
A
#
# COMPACT_ATOMS: atom_id res chain seq x y z
N MET A 1 35.66 -67.43 -11.77
CA MET A 1 35.25 -67.86 -10.42
C MET A 1 33.85 -67.30 -10.23
N ASP A 2 32.86 -68.17 -10.44
CA ASP A 2 31.47 -67.74 -10.32
C ASP A 2 31.12 -67.60 -8.83
N LEU A 3 30.41 -66.53 -8.49
CA LEU A 3 29.96 -66.29 -7.14
C LEU A 3 28.92 -67.34 -6.74
N THR A 4 28.92 -67.77 -5.50
CA THR A 4 27.89 -68.71 -4.99
C THR A 4 26.57 -67.90 -4.85
N GLU A 5 25.42 -68.59 -4.96
CA GLU A 5 24.10 -67.98 -4.81
C GLU A 5 23.95 -67.16 -3.49
N GLU A 6 24.60 -67.58 -2.44
CA GLU A 6 24.65 -66.94 -1.14
C GLU A 6 25.47 -65.62 -1.18
N GLN A 7 26.55 -65.60 -1.94
CA GLN A 7 27.36 -64.39 -2.15
C GLN A 7 26.62 -63.34 -3.02
N GLU A 8 25.90 -63.80 -4.03
CA GLU A 8 25.06 -62.87 -4.85
C GLU A 8 23.91 -62.30 -4.04
N ARG A 9 23.31 -63.11 -3.15
CA ARG A 9 22.22 -62.58 -2.26
C ARG A 9 22.74 -61.52 -1.29
N LEU A 10 23.89 -61.77 -0.66
CA LEU A 10 24.55 -60.83 0.24
C LEU A 10 24.92 -59.54 -0.48
N LEU A 11 25.42 -59.58 -1.70
CA LEU A 11 25.76 -58.44 -2.50
C LEU A 11 24.49 -57.59 -2.84
N ARG A 12 23.35 -58.22 -3.15
CA ARG A 12 22.09 -57.54 -3.37
C ARG A 12 21.57 -56.85 -2.11
N GLU A 13 21.60 -57.52 -0.96
CA GLU A 13 21.18 -56.93 0.32
C GLU A 13 22.03 -55.70 0.71
N VAL A 14 23.36 -55.79 0.49
CA VAL A 14 24.27 -54.65 0.74
C VAL A 14 24.02 -53.52 -0.24
N ALA A 15 23.71 -53.80 -1.51
CA ALA A 15 23.39 -52.76 -2.50
C ALA A 15 22.09 -52.05 -2.17
N GLU A 16 21.03 -52.80 -1.79
CA GLU A 16 19.76 -52.23 -1.38
C GLU A 16 19.88 -51.37 -0.10
N GLU A 17 20.67 -51.81 0.87
CA GLU A 17 20.92 -51.06 2.08
C GLU A 17 21.67 -49.74 1.81
N ASN A 18 22.66 -49.76 0.91
CA ASN A 18 23.40 -48.60 0.47
C ASN A 18 22.50 -47.60 -0.30
N GLU A 19 21.62 -48.09 -1.16
CA GLU A 19 20.64 -47.25 -1.85
C GLU A 19 19.66 -46.60 -0.86
N ARG A 20 19.14 -47.33 0.12
CA ARG A 20 18.29 -46.80 1.18
C ARG A 20 19.00 -45.72 2.00
N LYS A 21 20.28 -45.93 2.35
CA LYS A 21 21.11 -44.95 3.06
C LYS A 21 21.33 -43.68 2.22
N ALA A 22 21.62 -43.85 0.93
CA ALA A 22 21.82 -42.75 -0.01
C ALA A 22 20.52 -41.93 -0.21
N GLN A 23 19.35 -42.58 -0.32
CA GLN A 23 18.06 -41.93 -0.42
C GLN A 23 17.68 -41.17 0.87
N ALA A 24 17.96 -41.80 2.03
CA ALA A 24 17.73 -41.16 3.33
C ALA A 24 18.62 -39.92 3.55
N SER A 25 19.88 -39.97 3.10
CA SER A 25 20.80 -38.82 3.13
C SER A 25 20.30 -37.71 2.22
N LYS A 26 19.93 -37.99 0.96
CA LYS A 26 19.35 -36.99 0.04
C LYS A 26 18.08 -36.36 0.58
N ARG A 27 17.23 -37.14 1.27
CA ARG A 27 16.00 -36.63 1.92
C ARG A 27 16.32 -35.72 3.09
N LYS A 28 17.34 -36.07 3.90
CA LYS A 28 17.81 -35.22 5.01
C LYS A 28 18.36 -33.88 4.52
N ASP A 29 19.21 -33.92 3.48
CA ASP A 29 19.79 -32.70 2.89
C ASP A 29 18.70 -31.78 2.30
N ARG A 30 17.71 -32.37 1.63
CA ARG A 30 16.59 -31.62 1.08
C ARG A 30 15.72 -31.00 2.19
N THR A 31 15.50 -31.68 3.29
CA THR A 31 14.76 -31.19 4.44
C THR A 31 15.53 -30.06 5.15
N ALA A 32 16.85 -30.21 5.30
CA ALA A 32 17.71 -29.16 5.86
C ALA A 32 17.71 -27.92 4.98
N LEU A 33 17.84 -28.07 3.65
CA LEU A 33 17.76 -26.97 2.70
C LEU A 33 16.42 -26.22 2.76
N LEU A 34 15.30 -26.97 2.83
CA LEU A 34 13.97 -26.36 2.98
C LEU A 34 13.83 -25.60 4.30
N ALA A 35 14.37 -26.14 5.40
CA ALA A 35 14.38 -25.46 6.69
C ALA A 35 15.20 -24.17 6.65
N ASP A 36 16.34 -24.16 5.95
CA ASP A 36 17.17 -22.97 5.78
C ASP A 36 16.49 -21.91 4.90
N ILE A 37 15.81 -22.34 3.83
CA ILE A 37 14.98 -21.46 2.99
C ILE A 37 13.86 -20.83 3.83
N VAL A 38 13.14 -21.63 4.61
CA VAL A 38 12.07 -21.15 5.49
C VAL A 38 12.61 -20.17 6.53
N ARG A 39 13.76 -20.47 7.18
CA ARG A 39 14.42 -19.56 8.13
C ARG A 39 14.88 -18.27 7.46
N ALA A 40 15.41 -18.35 6.25
CA ALA A 40 15.83 -17.17 5.49
C ALA A 40 14.62 -16.31 5.09
N GLN A 41 13.48 -16.93 4.74
CA GLN A 41 12.22 -16.24 4.47
C GLN A 41 11.61 -15.64 5.74
N GLN A 42 11.66 -16.34 6.87
CA GLN A 42 11.22 -15.81 8.17
C GLN A 42 12.05 -14.60 8.60
N LYS A 43 13.38 -14.60 8.39
CA LYS A 43 14.25 -13.45 8.64
C LYS A 43 13.98 -12.27 7.71
N LYS A 44 13.49 -12.51 6.47
CA LYS A 44 13.13 -11.48 5.50
C LYS A 44 11.68 -11.01 5.65
N GLY A 45 10.85 -11.68 6.48
CA GLY A 45 9.41 -11.50 6.59
C GLY A 45 8.66 -12.01 5.35
N PHE A 46 7.40 -12.38 5.53
CA PHE A 46 6.50 -12.57 4.39
C PHE A 46 6.27 -11.23 3.70
N ARG A 47 5.95 -11.23 2.39
CA ARG A 47 5.68 -10.02 1.61
C ARG A 47 4.65 -9.09 2.29
N GLY A 48 3.69 -9.65 3.03
CA GLY A 48 2.72 -8.94 3.85
C GLY A 48 3.32 -8.28 5.11
N ASP A 49 4.42 -8.82 5.65
CA ASP A 49 5.06 -8.29 6.87
C ASP A 49 6.03 -7.15 6.57
N ARG A 50 6.35 -6.89 5.30
CA ARG A 50 7.22 -5.80 4.87
C ARG A 50 6.49 -4.47 4.68
N LYS A 51 5.19 -4.40 4.93
CA LYS A 51 4.41 -3.18 4.79
C LYS A 51 4.65 -2.25 5.97
N ILE A 52 4.67 -0.95 5.70
CA ILE A 52 4.69 0.09 6.72
C ILE A 52 3.38 0.03 7.50
N ARG A 53 3.48 -0.23 8.81
CA ARG A 53 2.33 -0.45 9.68
C ARG A 53 2.42 0.36 10.95
N TRP A 54 1.27 0.74 11.47
CA TRP A 54 1.10 1.24 12.82
C TRP A 54 -0.26 0.83 13.37
N ARG A 55 -0.35 0.87 14.66
CA ARG A 55 -1.57 0.82 15.45
C ARG A 55 -1.36 1.69 16.69
N LEU A 56 -2.31 2.57 17.00
CA LEU A 56 -2.14 3.54 18.08
C LEU A 56 -2.30 2.95 19.48
N ASP A 57 -3.13 1.90 19.62
CA ASP A 57 -3.33 1.17 20.87
C ASP A 57 -3.62 -0.31 20.58
N ALA A 58 -3.47 -1.17 21.58
CA ALA A 58 -3.83 -2.58 21.48
C ALA A 58 -5.35 -2.79 21.46
N ASP A 59 -6.10 -1.95 22.16
CA ASP A 59 -7.56 -1.89 22.13
C ASP A 59 -8.03 -1.10 20.90
N ALA A 60 -8.92 -1.67 20.10
CA ALA A 60 -9.35 -1.09 18.83
C ALA A 60 -10.22 0.16 19.02
N ASP A 61 -11.10 0.16 20.02
CA ASP A 61 -11.99 1.30 20.29
C ASP A 61 -11.18 2.47 20.85
N ARG A 62 -10.26 2.17 21.77
CA ARG A 62 -9.33 3.16 22.30
C ARG A 62 -8.43 3.75 21.23
N ALA A 63 -7.94 2.93 20.30
CA ALA A 63 -7.13 3.40 19.18
C ALA A 63 -7.93 4.39 18.28
N ARG A 64 -9.23 4.13 18.04
CA ARG A 64 -10.09 5.03 17.27
C ARG A 64 -10.35 6.36 17.99
N GLU A 65 -10.62 6.33 19.29
CA GLU A 65 -10.78 7.55 20.10
C GLU A 65 -9.52 8.42 20.04
N ILE A 66 -8.33 7.82 20.22
CA ILE A 66 -7.05 8.51 20.13
C ILE A 66 -6.87 9.11 18.72
N ALA A 67 -7.16 8.35 17.68
CA ALA A 67 -7.05 8.80 16.29
C ALA A 67 -7.97 9.98 15.99
N ALA A 68 -9.22 9.91 16.44
CA ALA A 68 -10.19 10.99 16.27
C ALA A 68 -9.77 12.28 17.01
N ASP A 69 -9.29 12.17 18.25
CA ASP A 69 -8.76 13.31 19.02
C ASP A 69 -7.53 13.93 18.33
N LEU A 70 -6.58 13.10 17.85
CA LEU A 70 -5.42 13.59 17.11
C LEU A 70 -5.81 14.29 15.81
N LEU A 71 -6.74 13.72 15.06
CA LEU A 71 -7.24 14.31 13.82
C LEU A 71 -7.95 15.64 14.09
N MET A 72 -8.83 15.69 15.10
CA MET A 72 -9.54 16.92 15.47
C MET A 72 -8.59 18.02 15.91
N ARG A 73 -7.56 17.70 16.69
CA ARG A 73 -6.52 18.69 17.09
C ARG A 73 -5.73 19.19 15.87
N GLY A 74 -5.39 18.30 14.93
CA GLY A 74 -4.74 18.70 13.69
C GLY A 74 -5.61 19.62 12.85
N LEU A 75 -6.90 19.30 12.71
CA LEU A 75 -7.89 20.12 12.01
C LEU A 75 -8.04 21.50 12.68
N ALA A 76 -8.20 21.54 14.01
CA ALA A 76 -8.31 22.79 14.76
C ALA A 76 -7.05 23.64 14.66
N TYR A 77 -5.88 23.03 14.61
CA TYR A 77 -4.59 23.74 14.44
C TYR A 77 -4.45 24.36 13.05
N VAL A 78 -4.88 23.65 11.98
CA VAL A 78 -4.69 24.08 10.59
C VAL A 78 -5.82 25.01 10.11
N ILE A 79 -7.08 24.67 10.44
CA ILE A 79 -8.26 25.39 9.94
C ILE A 79 -8.74 26.43 10.95
N GLY A 80 -8.64 26.12 12.23
CA GLY A 80 -9.12 26.96 13.33
C GLY A 80 -10.05 26.21 14.29
N PRO A 81 -10.30 26.79 15.47
CA PRO A 81 -11.04 26.11 16.56
C PRO A 81 -12.53 25.88 16.26
N SER A 82 -13.08 26.54 15.25
CA SER A 82 -14.49 26.38 14.83
C SER A 82 -14.70 25.26 13.80
N VAL A 83 -13.65 24.48 13.47
CA VAL A 83 -13.77 23.38 12.53
C VAL A 83 -14.78 22.35 13.03
N GLN A 84 -15.64 21.89 12.14
CA GLN A 84 -16.63 20.86 12.42
C GLN A 84 -16.12 19.49 12.01
N TRP A 85 -16.54 18.47 12.75
CA TRP A 85 -16.31 17.09 12.36
C TRP A 85 -17.20 16.73 11.16
N LEU A 86 -16.60 16.15 10.12
CA LEU A 86 -17.31 15.69 8.94
C LEU A 86 -17.38 14.16 8.93
N PRO A 87 -18.41 13.55 8.33
CA PRO A 87 -18.57 12.09 8.31
C PRO A 87 -17.36 11.34 7.76
N GLU A 88 -16.72 11.87 6.72
CA GLU A 88 -15.53 11.29 6.11
C GLU A 88 -14.31 11.23 7.04
N TYR A 89 -14.29 12.02 8.12
CA TYR A 89 -13.22 12.00 9.12
C TYR A 89 -13.24 10.75 10.00
N ASP A 90 -14.39 10.08 10.11
CA ASP A 90 -14.49 8.78 10.81
C ASP A 90 -13.64 7.71 10.12
N ASP A 91 -13.66 7.65 8.80
CA ASP A 91 -12.87 6.72 8.02
C ASP A 91 -11.38 7.08 8.05
N VAL A 92 -11.04 8.38 8.01
CA VAL A 92 -9.65 8.83 8.19
C VAL A 92 -9.15 8.47 9.57
N ALA A 93 -9.94 8.68 10.63
CA ALA A 93 -9.59 8.32 12.00
C ALA A 93 -9.45 6.79 12.16
N ALA A 94 -10.31 6.01 11.55
CA ALA A 94 -10.21 4.55 11.55
C ALA A 94 -8.88 4.07 10.90
N TRP A 95 -8.49 4.67 9.76
CA TRP A 95 -7.20 4.39 9.14
C TRP A 95 -6.01 4.85 9.99
N LEU A 96 -6.11 6.03 10.61
CA LEU A 96 -5.09 6.52 11.54
C LEU A 96 -4.94 5.63 12.79
N ALA A 97 -6.02 5.03 13.27
CA ALA A 97 -6.00 4.10 14.40
C ALA A 97 -5.19 2.84 14.11
N ASP A 98 -5.42 2.24 12.95
CA ASP A 98 -4.71 1.03 12.46
C ASP A 98 -4.76 1.00 10.93
N ASN A 99 -3.63 1.25 10.28
CA ASN A 99 -3.60 1.24 8.81
C ASN A 99 -3.59 -0.16 8.19
N GLN A 100 -3.43 -1.22 8.97
CA GLN A 100 -3.37 -2.61 8.50
C GLN A 100 -2.36 -2.84 7.35
N GLY A 101 -1.31 -2.00 7.28
CA GLY A 101 -0.33 -2.00 6.19
C GLY A 101 -0.86 -1.46 4.86
N LYS A 102 -1.96 -0.70 4.87
CA LYS A 102 -2.55 -0.05 3.70
C LYS A 102 -2.31 1.46 3.72
N GLY A 103 -2.13 2.02 2.53
CA GLY A 103 -2.13 3.45 2.31
C GLY A 103 -3.54 4.06 2.42
N LEU A 104 -3.65 5.32 2.04
CA LEU A 104 -4.91 6.08 2.07
C LEU A 104 -5.20 6.67 0.68
N MET A 105 -6.42 6.56 0.21
CA MET A 105 -6.89 7.22 -1.00
C MET A 105 -8.12 8.07 -0.68
N CYS A 106 -7.95 9.40 -0.75
CA CYS A 106 -9.01 10.38 -0.56
C CYS A 106 -9.65 10.69 -1.92
N ILE A 107 -10.92 10.37 -2.08
CA ILE A 107 -11.66 10.50 -3.35
C ILE A 107 -12.82 11.47 -3.12
N GLY A 108 -13.15 12.32 -4.09
CA GLY A 108 -14.40 13.08 -4.07
C GLY A 108 -14.25 14.54 -4.45
N ASP A 109 -15.23 15.35 -4.08
CA ASP A 109 -15.42 16.69 -4.57
C ASP A 109 -14.35 17.70 -4.15
N CYS A 110 -14.21 18.74 -4.95
CA CYS A 110 -13.32 19.87 -4.62
C CYS A 110 -13.81 20.58 -3.35
N GLY A 111 -12.84 21.13 -2.57
CA GLY A 111 -13.16 21.94 -1.41
C GLY A 111 -13.60 21.19 -0.15
N ARG A 112 -13.57 19.86 -0.14
CA ARG A 112 -13.94 19.02 1.02
C ARG A 112 -12.79 18.73 1.99
N GLY A 113 -11.60 19.33 1.80
CA GLY A 113 -10.50 19.23 2.76
C GLY A 113 -9.52 18.08 2.51
N LYS A 114 -9.61 17.32 1.41
CA LYS A 114 -8.66 16.23 1.08
C LYS A 114 -7.21 16.69 1.19
N THR A 115 -6.86 17.79 0.51
CA THR A 115 -5.50 18.35 0.54
C THR A 115 -5.09 18.82 1.94
N VAL A 116 -6.01 19.36 2.74
CA VAL A 116 -5.74 19.74 4.13
C VAL A 116 -5.33 18.52 4.94
N ILE A 117 -6.06 17.41 4.81
CA ILE A 117 -5.70 16.15 5.47
C ILE A 117 -4.33 15.67 4.99
N THR A 118 -4.14 15.55 3.67
CA THR A 118 -2.97 14.87 3.10
C THR A 118 -1.70 15.72 3.13
N ARG A 119 -1.81 17.05 2.97
CA ARG A 119 -0.66 17.96 2.91
C ARG A 119 -0.28 18.56 4.26
N ASP A 120 -1.30 18.93 5.06
CA ASP A 120 -1.07 19.75 6.22
C ASP A 120 -1.15 18.97 7.55
N ILE A 121 -2.10 18.04 7.69
CA ILE A 121 -2.35 17.31 8.94
C ILE A 121 -1.52 16.04 9.05
N LEU A 122 -1.57 15.17 8.05
CA LEU A 122 -0.84 13.89 8.13
C LEU A 122 0.67 14.05 8.33
N PRO A 123 1.38 15.00 7.68
CA PRO A 123 2.80 15.23 7.97
C PRO A 123 3.08 15.54 9.44
N LEU A 124 2.25 16.39 10.06
CA LEU A 124 2.38 16.76 11.48
C LEU A 124 2.20 15.54 12.39
N LEU A 125 1.19 14.71 12.12
CA LEU A 125 0.92 13.52 12.91
C LEU A 125 2.03 12.48 12.77
N PHE A 126 2.56 12.27 11.58
CA PHE A 126 3.67 11.34 11.34
C PHE A 126 4.98 11.85 11.96
N GLU A 127 5.25 13.15 11.90
CA GLU A 127 6.45 13.71 12.49
C GLU A 127 6.47 13.64 14.01
N LYS A 128 5.34 13.91 14.66
CA LYS A 128 5.26 14.14 16.11
C LYS A 128 4.68 12.97 16.90
N THR A 129 3.79 12.20 16.31
CA THR A 129 2.93 11.31 17.09
C THR A 129 2.95 9.87 16.61
N ILE A 130 2.78 9.64 15.30
CA ILE A 130 2.62 8.30 14.76
C ILE A 130 3.98 7.66 14.51
N ARG A 131 4.28 6.60 15.27
CA ARG A 131 5.44 5.74 15.00
C ARG A 131 5.01 4.56 14.15
N VAL A 132 5.77 4.27 13.11
CA VAL A 132 5.49 3.18 12.18
C VAL A 132 6.50 2.06 12.33
N SER A 133 6.06 0.84 12.10
CA SER A 133 6.92 -0.31 11.89
C SER A 133 7.20 -0.45 10.40
N PHE A 134 8.46 -0.43 10.02
CA PHE A 134 8.91 -0.68 8.65
C PHE A 134 9.10 -2.18 8.41
N GLY A 135 9.06 -2.60 7.14
CA GLY A 135 9.20 -4.00 6.77
C GLY A 135 10.57 -4.64 7.10
N ASP A 136 11.56 -3.84 7.47
CA ASP A 136 12.86 -4.28 7.99
C ASP A 136 12.86 -4.51 9.52
N GLY A 137 11.70 -4.29 10.18
CA GLY A 137 11.51 -4.45 11.61
C GLY A 137 11.92 -3.21 12.43
N THR A 138 12.40 -2.14 11.80
CA THR A 138 12.68 -0.88 12.50
C THR A 138 11.37 -0.15 12.84
N VAL A 139 11.39 0.63 13.93
CA VAL A 139 10.24 1.43 14.37
C VAL A 139 10.67 2.88 14.54
N GLY A 140 9.95 3.81 13.94
CA GLY A 140 10.29 5.22 14.01
C GLY A 140 9.24 6.13 13.38
N HIS A 141 9.53 7.42 13.35
CA HIS A 141 8.73 8.39 12.61
C HIS A 141 9.13 8.34 11.13
N PRO A 142 8.17 8.17 10.20
CA PRO A 142 8.48 8.15 8.78
C PRO A 142 8.71 9.56 8.26
N ILE A 143 9.59 9.67 7.25
CA ILE A 143 9.67 10.89 6.46
C ILE A 143 8.49 10.89 5.48
N TYR A 144 7.59 11.84 5.66
CA TYR A 144 6.42 12.04 4.81
C TYR A 144 6.78 12.96 3.64
N ASN A 145 6.64 12.49 2.42
CA ASN A 145 6.97 13.25 1.24
C ASN A 145 5.70 13.52 0.42
N TYR A 146 5.41 14.82 0.24
CA TYR A 146 4.24 15.30 -0.49
C TYR A 146 4.64 15.82 -1.87
N PHE A 147 3.87 15.43 -2.89
CA PHE A 147 4.04 15.83 -4.28
C PHE A 147 2.70 16.07 -4.95
N LEU A 148 2.64 16.98 -5.90
CA LEU A 148 1.50 17.12 -6.80
C LEU A 148 1.64 16.12 -7.95
N ALA A 149 0.54 15.54 -8.42
CA ALA A 149 0.57 14.59 -9.52
C ALA A 149 1.24 15.16 -10.78
N LYS A 150 1.00 16.43 -11.09
CA LYS A 150 1.64 17.13 -12.22
C LYS A 150 3.17 17.24 -12.12
N GLU A 151 3.75 17.11 -10.93
CA GLU A 151 5.19 17.20 -10.68
C GLU A 151 5.89 15.84 -10.74
N MET A 152 5.16 14.74 -10.83
CA MET A 152 5.72 13.38 -10.72
C MET A 152 6.89 13.15 -11.69
N LYS A 153 6.77 13.60 -12.93
CA LYS A 153 7.84 13.47 -13.93
C LYS A 153 9.14 14.14 -13.48
N SER A 154 9.07 15.38 -13.02
CA SER A 154 10.27 16.17 -12.65
C SER A 154 10.88 15.72 -11.33
N ARG A 155 10.08 15.15 -10.43
CA ARG A 155 10.50 14.72 -9.09
C ARG A 155 10.56 13.21 -8.92
N TRP A 156 10.59 12.44 -10.02
CA TRP A 156 10.50 10.99 -9.99
C TRP A 156 11.57 10.33 -9.10
N THR A 157 12.80 10.78 -9.18
CA THR A 157 13.90 10.25 -8.36
C THR A 157 13.65 10.40 -6.84
N GLU A 158 13.03 11.50 -6.42
CA GLU A 158 12.67 11.71 -5.02
C GLU A 158 11.50 10.79 -4.61
N ILE A 159 10.49 10.70 -5.47
CA ILE A 159 9.33 9.82 -5.29
C ILE A 159 9.77 8.36 -5.18
N GLU A 160 10.66 7.92 -6.06
CA GLU A 160 11.17 6.55 -6.06
C GLU A 160 11.94 6.21 -4.77
N ARG A 161 12.65 7.15 -4.19
CA ARG A 161 13.42 6.97 -2.94
C ARG A 161 12.57 7.07 -1.68
N SER A 162 11.42 7.72 -1.74
CA SER A 162 10.55 7.96 -0.59
C SER A 162 9.88 6.69 -0.11
N LYS A 163 9.84 6.45 1.21
CA LYS A 163 9.13 5.31 1.81
C LYS A 163 7.65 5.62 2.04
N VAL A 164 7.32 6.83 2.48
CA VAL A 164 5.94 7.32 2.59
C VAL A 164 5.76 8.44 1.58
N VAL A 165 4.90 8.19 0.61
CA VAL A 165 4.66 9.07 -0.54
C VAL A 165 3.21 9.52 -0.55
N CYS A 166 3.00 10.82 -0.60
CA CYS A 166 1.70 11.43 -0.87
C CYS A 166 1.68 12.03 -2.26
N ILE A 167 0.71 11.64 -3.07
CA ILE A 167 0.44 12.24 -4.38
C ILE A 167 -0.93 12.91 -4.35
N ASP A 168 -0.94 14.22 -4.45
CA ASP A 168 -2.18 15.01 -4.46
C ASP A 168 -2.63 15.28 -5.90
N ASP A 169 -3.95 15.34 -6.09
CA ASP A 169 -4.61 15.58 -7.38
C ASP A 169 -4.28 14.53 -8.47
N VAL A 170 -4.26 13.24 -8.10
CA VAL A 170 -4.11 12.13 -9.05
C VAL A 170 -5.14 12.24 -10.17
N GLY A 171 -4.67 12.08 -11.40
CA GLY A 171 -5.45 12.30 -12.61
C GLY A 171 -5.13 13.63 -13.31
N THR A 172 -4.32 14.51 -12.69
CA THR A 172 -3.84 15.75 -13.33
C THR A 172 -2.44 15.62 -13.94
N GLU A 173 -1.74 14.50 -13.67
CA GLU A 173 -0.43 14.25 -14.26
C GLU A 173 -0.50 14.13 -15.77
N ALA A 174 0.52 14.69 -16.44
CA ALA A 174 0.67 14.54 -17.87
C ALA A 174 1.08 13.10 -18.24
N ILE A 175 0.38 12.50 -19.17
CA ILE A 175 0.81 11.25 -19.81
C ILE A 175 2.00 11.60 -20.70
N ALA A 176 3.20 11.21 -20.30
CA ALA A 176 4.41 11.53 -21.04
C ALA A 176 4.64 10.49 -22.13
N LYS A 177 4.96 10.95 -23.37
CA LYS A 177 5.53 10.11 -24.42
C LYS A 177 7.03 10.22 -24.35
N VAL A 178 7.72 9.14 -24.02
CA VAL A 178 9.19 9.06 -24.00
C VAL A 178 9.62 7.98 -24.98
N TYR A 179 10.36 8.35 -26.02
CA TYR A 179 10.82 7.45 -27.08
C TYR A 179 9.71 6.59 -27.74
N GLY A 180 8.49 7.16 -27.88
CA GLY A 180 7.35 6.46 -28.49
C GLY A 180 6.52 5.59 -27.51
N GLU A 181 6.98 5.39 -26.30
CA GLU A 181 6.23 4.69 -25.24
C GLU A 181 5.47 5.69 -24.37
N THR A 182 4.28 5.28 -23.93
CA THR A 182 3.44 6.07 -23.04
C THR A 182 3.84 5.78 -21.59
N HIS A 183 4.51 6.73 -20.95
CA HIS A 183 4.85 6.64 -19.53
C HIS A 183 3.75 7.24 -18.65
N ASN A 184 3.24 6.43 -17.74
CA ASN A 184 2.33 6.86 -16.69
C ASN A 184 3.01 6.70 -15.33
N TYR A 185 3.56 7.78 -14.80
CA TYR A 185 4.33 7.79 -13.55
C TYR A 185 3.49 7.35 -12.34
N PHE A 186 2.19 7.64 -12.32
CA PHE A 186 1.33 7.17 -11.23
C PHE A 186 1.16 5.64 -11.27
N SER A 187 0.99 5.06 -12.44
CA SER A 187 0.95 3.60 -12.61
C SER A 187 2.25 2.95 -12.14
N GLU A 188 3.40 3.51 -12.51
CA GLU A 188 4.71 3.02 -12.06
C GLU A 188 4.85 3.13 -10.53
N LEU A 189 4.37 4.21 -9.91
CA LEU A 189 4.39 4.36 -8.46
C LEU A 189 3.51 3.31 -7.76
N VAL A 190 2.31 3.05 -8.28
CA VAL A 190 1.42 2.01 -7.73
C VAL A 190 2.10 0.64 -7.79
N ASP A 191 2.80 0.34 -8.90
CA ASP A 191 3.57 -0.89 -9.04
C ASP A 191 4.73 -0.94 -8.02
N LEU A 192 5.48 0.14 -7.86
CA LEU A 192 6.54 0.24 -6.86
C LEU A 192 6.01 0.05 -5.43
N CYS A 193 4.88 0.66 -5.09
CA CYS A 193 4.25 0.52 -3.76
C CYS A 193 3.74 -0.91 -3.51
N ASN A 194 3.33 -1.61 -4.57
CA ASN A 194 2.94 -3.01 -4.47
C ASN A 194 4.14 -3.95 -4.26
N ASP A 195 5.29 -3.63 -4.85
CA ASP A 195 6.45 -4.52 -4.90
C ASP A 195 7.50 -4.21 -3.83
N ARG A 196 7.52 -3.01 -3.30
CA ARG A 196 8.47 -2.53 -2.28
C ARG A 196 7.75 -2.15 -0.99
N ASP A 197 8.53 -1.94 0.07
CA ASP A 197 8.05 -1.41 1.35
C ASP A 197 7.81 0.11 1.23
N LYS A 198 6.67 0.47 0.64
CA LYS A 198 6.23 1.86 0.46
C LYS A 198 4.77 2.00 0.86
N LEU A 199 4.47 3.15 1.47
CA LEU A 199 3.11 3.55 1.79
C LEU A 199 2.67 4.66 0.82
N LEU A 200 1.61 4.39 0.07
CA LEU A 200 1.00 5.36 -0.83
C LEU A 200 -0.18 6.04 -0.14
N ILE A 201 -0.12 7.36 -0.08
CA ILE A 201 -1.25 8.22 0.24
C ILE A 201 -1.56 9.02 -1.03
N CYS A 202 -2.82 9.13 -1.41
CA CYS A 202 -3.15 9.93 -2.58
C CYS A 202 -4.53 10.57 -2.46
N SER A 203 -4.73 11.65 -3.21
CA SER A 203 -6.02 12.29 -3.37
C SER A 203 -6.39 12.40 -4.84
N THR A 204 -7.68 12.43 -5.12
CA THR A 204 -8.22 12.68 -6.46
C THR A 204 -9.59 13.31 -6.40
N ASN A 205 -9.90 14.16 -7.39
CA ASN A 205 -11.24 14.67 -7.63
C ASN A 205 -11.99 13.85 -8.68
N LEU A 206 -11.30 12.87 -9.28
CA LEU A 206 -11.88 12.02 -10.32
C LEU A 206 -12.61 10.83 -9.71
N ARG A 207 -13.76 10.51 -10.26
CA ARG A 207 -14.53 9.32 -9.90
C ARG A 207 -13.91 8.06 -10.49
N ARG A 208 -14.35 6.91 -10.02
CA ARG A 208 -13.85 5.61 -10.47
C ARG A 208 -13.91 5.46 -12.00
N VAL A 209 -15.03 5.85 -12.63
CA VAL A 209 -15.20 5.76 -14.09
C VAL A 209 -14.24 6.67 -14.85
N GLU A 210 -13.89 7.82 -14.31
CA GLU A 210 -12.94 8.76 -14.92
C GLU A 210 -11.48 8.27 -14.80
N LEU A 211 -11.16 7.52 -13.74
CA LEU A 211 -9.83 6.95 -13.54
C LEU A 211 -9.62 5.65 -14.35
N PHE A 212 -10.61 4.76 -14.33
CA PHE A 212 -10.45 3.38 -14.84
C PHE A 212 -11.31 3.06 -16.07
N GLY A 213 -12.01 4.06 -16.59
CA GLY A 213 -12.87 3.93 -17.74
C GLY A 213 -14.20 3.24 -17.43
N GLY A 214 -15.11 3.27 -18.39
CA GLY A 214 -16.43 2.69 -18.30
C GLY A 214 -17.54 3.71 -18.47
N THR A 215 -18.77 3.24 -18.44
CA THR A 215 -19.97 4.10 -18.49
C THR A 215 -20.37 4.46 -17.07
N ASP A 216 -20.71 5.72 -16.88
CA ASP A 216 -21.26 6.21 -15.62
C ASP A 216 -22.69 5.70 -15.46
N ASP A 217 -22.91 4.80 -14.53
CA ASP A 217 -24.18 4.17 -14.19
C ASP A 217 -24.87 4.78 -12.94
N ASP A 218 -24.27 5.79 -12.34
CA ASP A 218 -24.83 6.54 -11.23
C ASP A 218 -25.92 7.50 -11.74
N THR A 219 -27.18 7.21 -11.44
CA THR A 219 -28.35 8.00 -11.88
C THR A 219 -28.37 9.42 -11.31
N ASP A 220 -27.71 9.65 -10.19
CA ASP A 220 -27.64 10.96 -9.54
C ASP A 220 -26.44 11.79 -10.06
N SER A 221 -25.61 11.17 -10.89
CA SER A 221 -24.44 11.83 -11.47
C SER A 221 -24.81 12.76 -12.63
N PRO A 222 -24.21 13.97 -12.71
CA PRO A 222 -24.39 14.88 -13.83
C PRO A 222 -23.87 14.31 -15.17
N THR A 223 -23.09 13.22 -15.13
CA THR A 223 -22.53 12.56 -16.31
C THR A 223 -23.12 11.14 -16.52
N TYR A 224 -24.29 10.87 -15.94
CA TYR A 224 -25.00 9.62 -16.13
C TYR A 224 -25.08 9.22 -17.61
N GLY A 225 -24.73 7.99 -17.94
CA GLY A 225 -24.72 7.45 -19.30
C GLY A 225 -23.52 7.86 -20.15
N GLN A 226 -22.63 8.75 -19.69
CA GLN A 226 -21.40 9.08 -20.41
C GLN A 226 -20.37 7.97 -20.26
N THR A 227 -19.62 7.69 -21.33
CA THR A 227 -18.51 6.73 -21.33
C THR A 227 -17.19 7.47 -21.26
N PHE A 228 -16.36 7.07 -20.29
CA PHE A 228 -15.04 7.64 -20.05
C PHE A 228 -13.94 6.71 -20.58
N PRO A 229 -12.87 7.28 -21.17
CA PRO A 229 -11.71 6.49 -21.57
C PRO A 229 -10.95 5.99 -20.35
N GLN A 230 -10.35 4.81 -20.47
CA GLN A 230 -9.50 4.24 -19.43
C GLN A 230 -8.20 5.04 -19.30
N ARG A 231 -7.95 5.61 -18.10
CA ARG A 231 -6.72 6.32 -17.77
C ARG A 231 -5.66 5.38 -17.17
N TYR A 232 -6.11 4.49 -16.27
CA TYR A 232 -5.29 3.46 -15.65
C TYR A 232 -5.87 2.08 -15.94
N ASP A 233 -5.01 1.09 -16.15
CA ASP A 233 -5.44 -0.26 -16.48
C ASP A 233 -6.01 -1.03 -15.26
N GLN A 234 -6.65 -2.16 -15.53
CA GLN A 234 -7.28 -2.99 -14.51
C GLN A 234 -6.27 -3.54 -13.48
N ARG A 235 -5.01 -3.72 -13.86
CA ARG A 235 -3.94 -4.15 -12.96
C ARG A 235 -3.65 -3.06 -11.92
N ILE A 236 -3.54 -1.81 -12.37
CA ILE A 236 -3.32 -0.65 -11.50
C ILE A 236 -4.52 -0.45 -10.58
N PHE A 237 -5.75 -0.58 -11.11
CA PHE A 237 -6.96 -0.58 -10.29
C PHE A 237 -6.86 -1.59 -9.15
N SER A 238 -6.60 -2.86 -9.47
CA SER A 238 -6.54 -3.94 -8.47
C SER A 238 -5.47 -3.68 -7.41
N ARG A 239 -4.27 -3.22 -7.80
CA ARG A 239 -3.16 -2.91 -6.89
C ARG A 239 -3.45 -1.71 -6.01
N LEU A 240 -3.95 -0.63 -6.58
CA LEU A 240 -4.30 0.59 -5.85
C LEU A 240 -5.39 0.31 -4.81
N TYR A 241 -6.49 -0.32 -5.22
CA TYR A 241 -7.61 -0.63 -4.35
C TYR A 241 -7.29 -1.71 -3.31
N GLY A 242 -6.40 -2.64 -3.63
CA GLY A 242 -5.92 -3.65 -2.68
C GLY A 242 -4.98 -3.09 -1.61
N ASN A 243 -4.21 -2.05 -1.95
CA ASN A 243 -3.17 -1.48 -1.11
C ASN A 243 -3.55 -0.16 -0.42
N THR A 244 -4.76 0.36 -0.63
CA THR A 244 -5.25 1.60 0.02
C THR A 244 -6.59 1.39 0.70
N VAL A 245 -6.83 2.15 1.77
CA VAL A 245 -8.17 2.42 2.29
C VAL A 245 -8.71 3.62 1.53
N ARG A 246 -9.95 3.53 1.08
CA ARG A 246 -10.63 4.61 0.34
C ARG A 246 -11.52 5.36 1.30
N VAL A 247 -11.39 6.68 1.26
CA VAL A 247 -12.25 7.61 2.00
C VAL A 247 -12.89 8.56 0.99
N TYR A 248 -14.21 8.63 1.02
CA TYR A 248 -14.99 9.44 0.11
C TYR A 248 -15.35 10.77 0.77
N PHE A 249 -14.95 11.86 0.12
CA PHE A 249 -15.18 13.23 0.53
C PHE A 249 -16.29 13.83 -0.34
N GLU A 250 -17.53 13.64 0.08
CA GLU A 250 -18.71 14.01 -0.69
C GLU A 250 -19.43 15.22 -0.07
N GLY A 251 -20.07 16.02 -0.91
CA GLY A 251 -20.91 17.14 -0.50
C GLY A 251 -20.40 18.51 -0.94
N GLU A 252 -20.97 19.55 -0.37
CA GLU A 252 -20.74 20.93 -0.79
C GLU A 252 -19.31 21.42 -0.51
N ASP A 253 -18.81 22.31 -1.38
CA ASP A 253 -17.50 22.97 -1.22
C ASP A 253 -17.49 23.85 0.04
N LEU A 254 -16.67 23.50 1.02
CA LEU A 254 -16.58 24.22 2.30
C LEU A 254 -15.94 25.60 2.18
N ARG A 255 -15.24 25.90 1.08
CA ARG A 255 -14.62 27.22 0.82
C ARG A 255 -15.64 28.28 0.42
N ILE A 256 -16.83 27.88 -0.06
CA ILE A 256 -17.88 28.77 -0.53
C ILE A 256 -18.78 29.22 0.64
N LYS A 257 -18.74 28.52 1.76
CA LYS A 257 -19.56 28.79 2.96
C LYS A 257 -18.90 29.71 4.01
N GLN A 258 -17.73 30.26 3.70
CA GLN A 258 -17.01 31.19 4.59
C GLN A 258 -17.34 32.63 4.29
#